data_f9aefaa2b9dd4e1394ec0f5b3a6cdae2
#
_entry.id   f9aefaa2b9dd4e1394ec0f5b3a6cdae2
#
_cell.length_a   1.000
_cell.length_b   1.000
_cell.length_c   1.000
_cell.angle_alpha   90.00
_cell.angle_beta   90.00
_cell.angle_gamma   90.00
#
_symmetry.space_group_name_H-M   'P 1'
#
loop_
_entity.id
_entity.type
_entity.pdbx_description
1 polymer ?
#
loop_
_entity_poly.entity_id
_entity_poly.type
_entity_poly.pdbx_seq_one_letter_code
_entity_poly.pdbx_strand_id
1 'polypeptide(L)'
;MQIEAIAFDVNGTLVDIRTEDEMESIFRATGHFLTYQGITLRRHELRHLYFQAMEEQQISSDEKYPEFDAVAIWRKIIDDHQTDFTRGLDQSKLEQMPLFLAEMTRGISRRRLRLYPHVREVLTKLRETFPLAVVTDAQSTWARGELNKVDLLRYFDPIIVSGDYGFRKPDPRLFRIALDRMNVSAERTIYVGNDMHRDIYGAREAGMKTVMFDSNQGTKEHLGCVPDYTITDHRELLHIAGQ
;
A
#
# COMPACT_ATOMS: atom_id res chain seq x y z
N MET A 1 2.79 -20.61 23.18
CA MET A 1 1.97 -20.67 21.94
C MET A 1 2.93 -20.81 20.79
N GLN A 2 2.72 -21.76 19.89
CA GLN A 2 3.66 -21.97 18.78
C GLN A 2 3.24 -21.08 17.62
N ILE A 3 4.02 -20.05 17.32
CA ILE A 3 3.85 -19.20 16.14
C ILE A 3 4.41 -19.93 14.91
N GLU A 4 3.71 -19.82 13.78
CA GLU A 4 4.08 -20.45 12.52
C GLU A 4 4.43 -19.43 11.41
N ALA A 5 3.90 -18.21 11.48
CA ALA A 5 4.13 -17.17 10.48
C ALA A 5 3.99 -15.77 11.06
N ILE A 6 4.55 -14.78 10.36
CA ILE A 6 4.42 -13.37 10.73
C ILE A 6 4.09 -12.56 9.46
N ALA A 7 3.04 -11.75 9.54
CA ALA A 7 2.65 -10.82 8.48
C ALA A 7 2.81 -9.37 8.96
N PHE A 8 3.12 -8.47 8.04
CA PHE A 8 3.43 -7.08 8.34
C PHE A 8 2.63 -6.12 7.46
N ASP A 9 2.20 -5.01 8.05
CA ASP A 9 2.00 -3.79 7.28
C ASP A 9 3.36 -3.18 6.88
N VAL A 10 3.35 -2.26 5.92
CA VAL A 10 4.57 -1.62 5.40
C VAL A 10 4.67 -0.17 5.88
N ASN A 11 3.70 0.65 5.50
CA ASN A 11 3.76 2.10 5.66
C ASN A 11 3.39 2.53 7.08
N GLY A 12 4.36 3.10 7.80
CA GLY A 12 4.22 3.43 9.22
C GLY A 12 4.62 2.29 10.16
N THR A 13 4.81 1.07 9.62
CA THR A 13 5.23 -0.12 10.38
C THR A 13 6.70 -0.46 10.11
N LEU A 14 7.04 -0.85 8.90
CA LEU A 14 8.42 -1.16 8.48
C LEU A 14 9.13 0.07 7.92
N VAL A 15 8.36 0.95 7.28
CA VAL A 15 8.85 2.10 6.52
C VAL A 15 8.23 3.39 7.04
N ASP A 16 9.09 4.34 7.43
CA ASP A 16 8.70 5.73 7.66
C ASP A 16 8.58 6.42 6.29
N ILE A 17 7.33 6.57 5.84
CA ILE A 17 6.99 7.20 4.57
C ILE A 17 6.31 8.55 4.79
N ARG A 18 6.59 9.50 3.91
CA ARG A 18 5.83 10.74 3.79
C ARG A 18 5.54 11.04 2.34
N THR A 19 4.28 11.27 2.03
CA THR A 19 3.80 11.71 0.71
C THR A 19 3.07 13.04 0.80
N GLU A 20 3.06 13.77 -0.30
CA GLU A 20 2.32 15.02 -0.49
C GLU A 20 1.59 14.90 -1.84
N ASP A 21 0.46 14.20 -1.85
CA ASP A 21 -0.20 13.78 -3.09
C ASP A 21 -0.95 14.93 -3.80
N GLU A 22 -1.17 16.07 -3.11
CA GLU A 22 -1.81 17.25 -3.67
C GLU A 22 -0.85 18.29 -4.27
N MET A 23 0.44 17.97 -4.33
CA MET A 23 1.46 18.92 -4.82
C MET A 23 1.21 19.39 -6.24
N GLU A 24 1.27 20.70 -6.44
CA GLU A 24 1.19 21.32 -7.77
C GLU A 24 2.24 20.78 -8.75
N SER A 25 3.41 20.42 -8.26
CA SER A 25 4.49 19.86 -9.09
C SER A 25 4.14 18.54 -9.76
N ILE A 26 3.26 17.72 -9.14
CA ILE A 26 2.74 16.48 -9.72
C ILE A 26 1.95 16.81 -10.98
N PHE A 27 0.93 17.68 -10.83
CA PHE A 27 0.01 18.00 -11.92
C PHE A 27 0.66 18.89 -13.01
N ARG A 28 1.73 19.61 -12.66
CA ARG A 28 2.56 20.29 -13.66
C ARG A 28 3.35 19.27 -14.49
N ALA A 29 4.03 18.33 -13.87
CA ALA A 29 4.85 17.34 -14.58
C ALA A 29 3.99 16.40 -15.42
N THR A 30 2.90 15.85 -14.85
CA THR A 30 1.96 14.98 -15.56
C THR A 30 1.24 15.74 -16.70
N GLY A 31 0.89 17.01 -16.49
CA GLY A 31 0.29 17.86 -17.51
C GLY A 31 1.25 18.14 -18.68
N HIS A 32 2.53 18.40 -18.43
CA HIS A 32 3.53 18.53 -19.49
C HIS A 32 3.68 17.23 -20.29
N PHE A 33 3.70 16.08 -19.61
CA PHE A 33 3.75 14.81 -20.29
C PHE A 33 2.51 14.59 -21.17
N LEU A 34 1.30 14.84 -20.66
CA LEU A 34 0.05 14.72 -21.41
C LEU A 34 0.02 15.68 -22.61
N THR A 35 0.46 16.93 -22.45
CA THR A 35 0.55 17.90 -23.55
C THR A 35 1.45 17.37 -24.67
N TYR A 36 2.56 16.76 -24.34
CA TYR A 36 3.45 16.12 -25.31
C TYR A 36 2.79 14.95 -26.05
N GLN A 37 1.76 14.34 -25.47
CA GLN A 37 0.96 13.27 -26.07
C GLN A 37 -0.32 13.79 -26.76
N GLY A 38 -0.46 15.12 -26.92
CA GLY A 38 -1.60 15.75 -27.58
C GLY A 38 -2.78 16.11 -26.68
N ILE A 39 -2.69 15.87 -25.36
CA ILE A 39 -3.74 16.18 -24.39
C ILE A 39 -3.35 17.43 -23.61
N THR A 40 -4.06 18.55 -23.82
CA THR A 40 -3.77 19.81 -23.15
C THR A 40 -4.78 20.09 -22.05
N LEU A 41 -4.34 19.93 -20.80
CA LEU A 41 -5.11 20.21 -19.59
C LEU A 41 -4.31 21.18 -18.70
N ARG A 42 -4.99 22.15 -18.12
CA ARG A 42 -4.36 23.03 -17.10
C ARG A 42 -4.12 22.24 -15.82
N ARG A 43 -3.01 22.52 -15.11
CA ARG A 43 -2.62 21.79 -13.89
C ARG A 43 -3.71 21.70 -12.82
N HIS A 44 -4.49 22.79 -12.61
CA HIS A 44 -5.59 22.78 -11.63
C HIS A 44 -6.78 21.94 -12.09
N GLU A 45 -7.07 21.93 -13.38
CA GLU A 45 -8.08 21.10 -14.01
C GLU A 45 -7.69 19.62 -13.90
N LEU A 46 -6.44 19.29 -14.25
CA LEU A 46 -5.91 17.94 -14.14
C LEU A 46 -5.94 17.41 -12.68
N ARG A 47 -5.60 18.27 -11.71
CA ARG A 47 -5.72 17.96 -10.29
C ARG A 47 -7.17 17.65 -9.91
N HIS A 48 -8.11 18.50 -10.34
CA HIS A 48 -9.54 18.29 -10.08
C HIS A 48 -10.04 16.97 -10.67
N LEU A 49 -9.74 16.71 -11.94
CA LEU A 49 -10.12 15.47 -12.62
C LEU A 49 -9.56 14.22 -11.93
N TYR A 50 -8.31 14.28 -11.47
CA TYR A 50 -7.69 13.15 -10.79
C TYR A 50 -8.41 12.80 -9.47
N PHE A 51 -8.64 13.79 -8.61
CA PHE A 51 -9.31 13.55 -7.33
C PHE A 51 -10.80 13.25 -7.47
N GLN A 52 -11.47 13.87 -8.44
CA GLN A 52 -12.85 13.54 -8.77
C GLN A 52 -12.95 12.08 -9.24
N ALA A 53 -12.12 11.62 -10.15
CA ALA A 53 -12.14 10.25 -10.62
C ALA A 53 -11.83 9.24 -9.49
N MET A 54 -10.94 9.61 -8.56
CA MET A 54 -10.67 8.80 -7.37
C MET A 54 -11.90 8.69 -6.46
N GLU A 55 -12.58 9.79 -6.20
CA GLU A 55 -13.80 9.81 -5.40
C GLU A 55 -14.93 9.02 -6.08
N GLU A 56 -15.12 9.20 -7.40
CA GLU A 56 -16.09 8.45 -8.19
C GLU A 56 -15.87 6.93 -8.09
N GLN A 57 -14.62 6.47 -8.17
CA GLN A 57 -14.30 5.05 -8.00
C GLN A 57 -14.69 4.54 -6.61
N GLN A 58 -14.42 5.31 -5.56
CA GLN A 58 -14.74 4.91 -4.19
C GLN A 58 -16.24 4.88 -3.94
N ILE A 59 -16.99 5.87 -4.45
CA ILE A 59 -18.45 5.96 -4.27
C ILE A 59 -19.18 4.89 -5.10
N SER A 60 -18.67 4.56 -6.31
CA SER A 60 -19.30 3.57 -7.19
C SER A 60 -18.97 2.12 -6.83
N SER A 61 -18.07 1.90 -5.87
CA SER A 61 -17.68 0.57 -5.42
C SER A 61 -18.71 -0.04 -4.48
N ASP A 62 -19.02 -1.32 -4.66
CA ASP A 62 -19.86 -2.11 -3.74
C ASP A 62 -19.08 -2.55 -2.48
N GLU A 63 -17.76 -2.27 -2.41
CA GLU A 63 -16.92 -2.67 -1.29
C GLU A 63 -17.13 -1.76 -0.06
N LYS A 64 -17.18 -2.36 1.12
CA LYS A 64 -17.29 -1.60 2.38
C LYS A 64 -16.07 -0.69 2.62
N TYR A 65 -14.90 -1.13 2.19
CA TYR A 65 -13.63 -0.43 2.31
C TYR A 65 -12.95 -0.38 0.92
N PRO A 66 -13.45 0.46 0.01
CA PRO A 66 -12.96 0.48 -1.37
C PRO A 66 -11.52 0.97 -1.46
N GLU A 67 -10.74 0.34 -2.32
CA GLU A 67 -9.45 0.84 -2.76
C GLU A 67 -9.60 1.45 -4.16
N PHE A 68 -8.93 2.57 -4.42
CA PHE A 68 -8.92 3.16 -5.75
C PHE A 68 -7.84 2.52 -6.64
N ASP A 69 -7.97 2.68 -7.96
CA ASP A 69 -6.99 2.27 -8.95
C ASP A 69 -6.40 3.49 -9.65
N ALA A 70 -5.17 3.84 -9.29
CA ALA A 70 -4.47 5.01 -9.84
C ALA A 70 -4.23 4.87 -11.36
N VAL A 71 -4.03 3.66 -11.87
CA VAL A 71 -3.85 3.42 -13.30
C VAL A 71 -5.16 3.63 -14.06
N ALA A 72 -6.27 3.13 -13.51
CA ALA A 72 -7.59 3.34 -14.10
C ALA A 72 -8.01 4.82 -14.07
N ILE A 73 -7.66 5.58 -13.03
CA ILE A 73 -7.87 7.05 -12.99
C ILE A 73 -7.15 7.73 -14.15
N TRP A 74 -5.86 7.44 -14.33
CA TRP A 74 -5.10 8.03 -15.43
C TRP A 74 -5.61 7.59 -16.81
N ARG A 75 -6.04 6.34 -16.94
CA ARG A 75 -6.67 5.82 -18.17
C ARG A 75 -7.93 6.60 -18.51
N LYS A 76 -8.83 6.77 -17.52
CA LYS A 76 -10.06 7.57 -17.70
C LYS A 76 -9.75 9.00 -18.17
N ILE A 77 -8.79 9.67 -17.52
CA ILE A 77 -8.40 11.05 -17.92
C ILE A 77 -7.88 11.08 -19.35
N ILE A 78 -7.07 10.12 -19.77
CA ILE A 78 -6.58 10.03 -21.13
C ILE A 78 -7.72 9.79 -22.11
N ASP A 79 -8.57 8.82 -21.86
CA ASP A 79 -9.67 8.41 -22.76
C ASP A 79 -10.68 9.54 -22.94
N ASP A 80 -11.01 10.27 -21.88
CA ASP A 80 -11.97 11.38 -21.90
C ASP A 80 -11.43 12.63 -22.63
N HIS A 81 -10.09 12.78 -22.76
CA HIS A 81 -9.46 13.98 -23.30
C HIS A 81 -8.55 13.72 -24.50
N GLN A 82 -8.54 12.51 -25.05
CA GLN A 82 -7.72 12.17 -26.21
C GLN A 82 -8.13 12.96 -27.46
N THR A 83 -7.13 13.42 -28.19
CA THR A 83 -7.27 14.10 -29.48
C THR A 83 -7.05 13.11 -30.64
N ASP A 84 -7.23 13.56 -31.89
CA ASP A 84 -6.88 12.74 -33.06
C ASP A 84 -5.40 12.35 -33.09
N PHE A 85 -4.52 13.25 -32.62
CA PHE A 85 -3.11 12.95 -32.47
C PHE A 85 -2.89 11.84 -31.43
N THR A 86 -3.53 11.94 -30.27
CA THR A 86 -3.43 10.93 -29.21
C THR A 86 -3.90 9.57 -29.70
N ARG A 87 -5.06 9.51 -30.38
CA ARG A 87 -5.61 8.28 -30.95
C ARG A 87 -4.72 7.66 -32.04
N GLY A 88 -3.89 8.46 -32.71
CA GLY A 88 -2.92 8.02 -33.71
C GLY A 88 -1.60 7.49 -33.13
N LEU A 89 -1.39 7.55 -31.81
CA LEU A 89 -0.19 7.02 -31.17
C LEU A 89 -0.17 5.47 -31.23
N ASP A 90 1.04 4.92 -31.13
CA ASP A 90 1.21 3.47 -31.03
C ASP A 90 0.40 2.88 -29.87
N GLN A 91 -0.27 1.76 -30.11
CA GLN A 91 -1.15 1.11 -29.13
C GLN A 91 -0.40 0.74 -27.84
N SER A 92 0.82 0.25 -27.96
CA SER A 92 1.63 -0.11 -26.79
C SER A 92 1.95 1.10 -25.91
N LYS A 93 2.10 2.27 -26.51
CA LYS A 93 2.30 3.53 -25.81
C LYS A 93 1.03 3.97 -25.07
N LEU A 94 -0.13 3.90 -25.72
CA LEU A 94 -1.42 4.22 -25.10
C LEU A 94 -1.71 3.32 -23.88
N GLU A 95 -1.38 2.04 -23.96
CA GLU A 95 -1.55 1.09 -22.87
C GLU A 95 -0.62 1.36 -21.68
N GLN A 96 0.59 1.84 -21.94
CA GLN A 96 1.59 2.09 -20.88
C GLN A 96 1.47 3.48 -20.23
N MET A 97 0.90 4.46 -20.93
CA MET A 97 0.79 5.84 -20.42
C MET A 97 0.13 5.94 -19.04
N PRO A 98 -1.01 5.27 -18.76
CA PRO A 98 -1.65 5.33 -17.45
C PRO A 98 -0.76 4.81 -16.31
N LEU A 99 -0.06 3.70 -16.56
CA LEU A 99 0.90 3.12 -15.61
C LEU A 99 2.05 4.08 -15.32
N PHE A 100 2.66 4.61 -16.37
CA PHE A 100 3.75 5.58 -16.25
C PHE A 100 3.33 6.84 -15.46
N LEU A 101 2.13 7.36 -15.71
CA LEU A 101 1.59 8.51 -14.98
C LEU A 101 1.31 8.17 -13.50
N ALA A 102 0.80 7.00 -13.19
CA ALA A 102 0.60 6.56 -11.81
C ALA A 102 1.92 6.45 -11.04
N GLU A 103 2.95 5.85 -11.64
CA GLU A 103 4.29 5.75 -11.06
C GLU A 103 4.96 7.12 -10.90
N MET A 104 4.84 7.99 -11.91
CA MET A 104 5.38 9.36 -11.86
C MET A 104 4.71 10.18 -10.75
N THR A 105 3.38 10.09 -10.63
CA THR A 105 2.62 10.74 -9.54
C THR A 105 3.18 10.31 -8.19
N ARG A 106 3.34 9.00 -7.96
CA ARG A 106 3.90 8.47 -6.71
C ARG A 106 5.35 8.89 -6.49
N GLY A 107 6.17 8.84 -7.54
CA GLY A 107 7.58 9.22 -7.48
C GLY A 107 7.78 10.69 -7.08
N ILE A 108 6.92 11.60 -7.58
CA ILE A 108 6.98 13.03 -7.26
C ILE A 108 6.39 13.31 -5.86
N SER A 109 5.28 12.66 -5.49
CA SER A 109 4.61 12.89 -4.21
C SER A 109 5.42 12.42 -3.01
N ARG A 110 6.27 11.40 -3.20
CA ARG A 110 7.02 10.77 -2.12
C ARG A 110 8.19 11.63 -1.65
N ARG A 111 8.07 12.21 -0.44
CA ARG A 111 9.08 13.07 0.20
C ARG A 111 10.09 12.30 1.04
N ARG A 112 9.63 11.22 1.65
CA ARG A 112 10.46 10.37 2.52
C ARG A 112 10.10 8.91 2.31
N LEU A 113 11.11 8.05 2.30
CA LEU A 113 10.98 6.60 2.31
C LEU A 113 12.25 6.04 2.96
N ARG A 114 12.16 5.59 4.20
CA ARG A 114 13.28 5.02 4.96
C ARG A 114 12.77 3.98 5.93
N LEU A 115 13.60 3.01 6.26
CA LEU A 115 13.27 2.01 7.28
C LEU A 115 13.19 2.64 8.67
N TYR A 116 12.28 2.13 9.49
CA TYR A 116 12.40 2.31 10.93
C TYR A 116 13.65 1.60 11.47
N PRO A 117 14.15 2.02 12.65
CA PRO A 117 15.32 1.38 13.26
C PRO A 117 15.13 -0.14 13.40
N HIS A 118 16.21 -0.89 13.25
CA HIS A 118 16.30 -2.34 13.46
C HIS A 118 15.44 -3.24 12.55
N VAL A 119 14.59 -2.70 11.67
CA VAL A 119 13.71 -3.48 10.78
C VAL A 119 14.48 -4.55 10.02
N ARG A 120 15.57 -4.19 9.33
CA ARG A 120 16.32 -5.16 8.52
C ARG A 120 16.96 -6.26 9.36
N GLU A 121 17.52 -5.91 10.51
CA GLU A 121 18.11 -6.86 11.46
C GLU A 121 17.06 -7.88 11.91
N VAL A 122 15.92 -7.39 12.36
CA VAL A 122 14.83 -8.22 12.88
C VAL A 122 14.24 -9.12 11.78
N LEU A 123 13.94 -8.58 10.60
CA LEU A 123 13.44 -9.40 9.49
C LEU A 123 14.42 -10.49 9.06
N THR A 124 15.73 -10.20 9.10
CA THR A 124 16.75 -11.21 8.77
C THR A 124 16.68 -12.39 9.75
N LYS A 125 16.60 -12.12 11.04
CA LYS A 125 16.49 -13.18 12.08
C LYS A 125 15.15 -13.92 11.99
N LEU A 126 14.03 -13.20 11.90
CA LEU A 126 12.70 -13.84 11.83
C LEU A 126 12.57 -14.77 10.63
N ARG A 127 13.11 -14.38 9.46
CA ARG A 127 13.05 -15.19 8.24
C ARG A 127 13.79 -16.54 8.33
N GLU A 128 14.73 -16.68 9.25
CA GLU A 128 15.40 -17.96 9.49
C GLU A 128 14.45 -19.03 10.05
N THR A 129 13.38 -18.61 10.71
CA THR A 129 12.45 -19.51 11.40
C THR A 129 11.02 -19.45 10.85
N PHE A 130 10.57 -18.28 10.36
CA PHE A 130 9.19 -18.04 9.98
C PHE A 130 9.06 -17.61 8.52
N PRO A 131 8.04 -18.07 7.78
CA PRO A 131 7.58 -17.40 6.59
C PRO A 131 7.09 -16.00 6.95
N LEU A 132 7.49 -15.01 6.14
CA LEU A 132 7.11 -13.61 6.32
C LEU A 132 6.25 -13.14 5.16
N ALA A 133 5.12 -12.50 5.45
CA ALA A 133 4.22 -11.90 4.46
C ALA A 133 4.07 -10.40 4.66
N VAL A 134 3.59 -9.74 3.62
CA VAL A 134 3.11 -8.35 3.67
C VAL A 134 1.62 -8.31 3.38
N VAL A 135 0.87 -7.50 4.14
CA VAL A 135 -0.50 -7.08 3.83
C VAL A 135 -0.57 -5.57 3.98
N THR A 136 -0.61 -4.86 2.87
CA THR A 136 -0.47 -3.39 2.85
C THR A 136 -1.53 -2.69 2.01
N ASP A 137 -2.01 -1.53 2.51
CA ASP A 137 -2.84 -0.62 1.72
C ASP A 137 -1.94 0.22 0.83
N ALA A 138 -1.96 -0.08 -0.47
CA ALA A 138 -1.15 0.60 -1.48
C ALA A 138 -1.67 0.29 -2.89
N GLN A 139 -1.16 1.00 -3.87
CA GLN A 139 -1.37 0.65 -5.26
C GLN A 139 -0.37 -0.44 -5.71
N SER A 140 -0.82 -1.35 -6.55
CA SER A 140 -0.02 -2.47 -7.09
C SER A 140 1.28 -2.00 -7.73
N THR A 141 1.23 -0.88 -8.45
CA THR A 141 2.37 -0.27 -9.16
C THR A 141 3.42 0.33 -8.21
N TRP A 142 3.05 0.64 -6.95
CA TRP A 142 3.95 1.35 -6.02
C TRP A 142 4.60 0.43 -5.01
N ALA A 143 3.83 -0.51 -4.43
CA ALA A 143 4.23 -1.29 -3.27
C ALA A 143 5.54 -2.06 -3.48
N ARG A 144 5.63 -2.80 -4.58
CA ARG A 144 6.83 -3.61 -4.87
C ARG A 144 8.06 -2.75 -5.15
N GLY A 145 7.89 -1.63 -5.87
CA GLY A 145 8.96 -0.67 -6.14
C GLY A 145 9.49 0.00 -4.88
N GLU A 146 8.61 0.32 -3.93
CA GLU A 146 8.98 0.91 -2.65
C GLU A 146 9.69 -0.09 -1.74
N LEU A 147 9.20 -1.33 -1.65
CA LEU A 147 9.89 -2.41 -0.93
C LEU A 147 11.27 -2.71 -1.52
N ASN A 148 11.40 -2.73 -2.85
CA ASN A 148 12.68 -2.91 -3.53
C ASN A 148 13.66 -1.77 -3.22
N LYS A 149 13.18 -0.51 -3.23
CA LYS A 149 14.02 0.67 -2.96
C LYS A 149 14.64 0.66 -1.57
N VAL A 150 13.97 0.09 -0.58
CA VAL A 150 14.48 -0.05 0.79
C VAL A 150 15.10 -1.43 1.07
N ASP A 151 15.28 -2.26 0.03
CA ASP A 151 15.86 -3.61 0.10
C ASP A 151 15.09 -4.57 1.02
N LEU A 152 13.76 -4.47 1.00
CA LEU A 152 12.88 -5.35 1.76
C LEU A 152 12.12 -6.38 0.91
N LEU A 153 12.02 -6.20 -0.41
CA LEU A 153 11.23 -7.05 -1.29
C LEU A 153 11.54 -8.55 -1.12
N ARG A 154 12.81 -8.89 -0.91
CA ARG A 154 13.32 -10.26 -0.79
C ARG A 154 12.90 -10.99 0.49
N TYR A 155 12.38 -10.28 1.49
CA TYR A 155 12.02 -10.89 2.78
C TYR A 155 10.64 -11.54 2.78
N PHE A 156 9.77 -11.15 1.84
CA PHE A 156 8.36 -11.43 1.91
C PHE A 156 7.84 -12.27 0.74
N ASP A 157 7.14 -13.33 1.09
CA ASP A 157 6.32 -14.13 0.18
C ASP A 157 5.21 -14.79 1.02
N PRO A 158 3.91 -14.42 0.81
CA PRO A 158 3.39 -13.51 -0.23
C PRO A 158 3.48 -12.01 0.12
N ILE A 159 3.27 -11.16 -0.91
CA ILE A 159 3.03 -9.74 -0.79
C ILE A 159 1.59 -9.46 -1.25
N ILE A 160 0.72 -9.09 -0.31
CA ILE A 160 -0.69 -8.77 -0.55
C ILE A 160 -0.84 -7.25 -0.55
N VAL A 161 -1.29 -6.70 -1.67
CA VAL A 161 -1.47 -5.26 -1.87
C VAL A 161 -2.95 -4.99 -2.15
N SER A 162 -3.58 -4.08 -1.42
CA SER A 162 -5.02 -3.75 -1.55
C SER A 162 -5.43 -3.40 -2.97
N GLY A 163 -4.58 -2.69 -3.71
CA GLY A 163 -4.82 -2.32 -5.11
C GLY A 163 -4.96 -3.51 -6.07
N ASP A 164 -4.49 -4.72 -5.71
CA ASP A 164 -4.68 -5.94 -6.50
C ASP A 164 -6.11 -6.51 -6.35
N TYR A 165 -6.86 -6.05 -5.34
CA TYR A 165 -8.16 -6.64 -4.95
C TYR A 165 -9.33 -5.66 -4.98
N GLY A 166 -9.08 -4.36 -5.07
CA GLY A 166 -10.11 -3.32 -5.09
C GLY A 166 -10.71 -2.99 -3.71
N PHE A 167 -10.22 -3.60 -2.64
CA PHE A 167 -10.61 -3.29 -1.25
C PHE A 167 -9.39 -3.27 -0.34
N ARG A 168 -9.51 -2.55 0.78
CA ARG A 168 -8.40 -2.27 1.69
C ARG A 168 -8.71 -2.69 3.14
N LYS A 169 -7.70 -2.67 3.98
CA LYS A 169 -7.85 -2.86 5.42
C LYS A 169 -8.83 -1.83 6.01
N PRO A 170 -9.65 -2.19 6.99
CA PRO A 170 -9.58 -3.39 7.82
C PRO A 170 -10.35 -4.61 7.30
N ASP A 171 -10.63 -4.70 6.00
CA ASP A 171 -11.34 -5.87 5.46
C ASP A 171 -10.56 -7.16 5.78
N PRO A 172 -11.16 -8.12 6.51
CA PRO A 172 -10.46 -9.34 6.91
C PRO A 172 -10.08 -10.24 5.74
N ARG A 173 -10.66 -10.04 4.55
CA ARG A 173 -10.33 -10.82 3.35
C ARG A 173 -8.87 -10.66 2.96
N LEU A 174 -8.26 -9.45 3.09
CA LEU A 174 -6.84 -9.26 2.76
C LEU A 174 -5.91 -10.11 3.64
N PHE A 175 -6.22 -10.19 4.92
CA PHE A 175 -5.45 -11.01 5.87
C PHE A 175 -5.63 -12.51 5.58
N ARG A 176 -6.86 -12.96 5.28
CA ARG A 176 -7.15 -14.35 4.93
C ARG A 176 -6.42 -14.78 3.66
N ILE A 177 -6.35 -13.92 2.64
CA ILE A 177 -5.56 -14.19 1.43
C ILE A 177 -4.09 -14.43 1.77
N ALA A 178 -3.50 -13.68 2.71
CA ALA A 178 -2.13 -13.90 3.14
C ALA A 178 -1.98 -15.25 3.87
N LEU A 179 -2.90 -15.58 4.78
CA LEU A 179 -2.93 -16.83 5.51
C LEU A 179 -3.05 -18.04 4.56
N ASP A 180 -3.97 -17.97 3.60
CA ASP A 180 -4.19 -19.02 2.61
C ASP A 180 -2.93 -19.25 1.75
N ARG A 181 -2.28 -18.16 1.29
CA ARG A 181 -1.06 -18.26 0.50
C ARG A 181 0.14 -18.79 1.27
N MET A 182 0.23 -18.51 2.58
CA MET A 182 1.26 -19.07 3.45
C MET A 182 0.92 -20.49 3.91
N ASN A 183 -0.33 -20.95 3.74
CA ASN A 183 -0.87 -22.21 4.23
C ASN A 183 -0.71 -22.37 5.76
N VAL A 184 -1.10 -21.32 6.52
CA VAL A 184 -1.02 -21.27 7.98
C VAL A 184 -2.34 -20.89 8.61
N SER A 185 -2.56 -21.25 9.88
CA SER A 185 -3.76 -20.86 10.62
C SER A 185 -3.63 -19.46 11.22
N ALA A 186 -4.75 -18.75 11.32
CA ALA A 186 -4.78 -17.38 11.83
C ALA A 186 -4.27 -17.30 13.27
N GLU A 187 -4.69 -18.24 14.16
CA GLU A 187 -4.35 -18.27 15.57
C GLU A 187 -2.85 -18.48 15.84
N ARG A 188 -2.11 -19.00 14.83
CA ARG A 188 -0.66 -19.21 14.87
C ARG A 188 0.12 -18.17 14.08
N THR A 189 -0.56 -17.13 13.59
CA THR A 189 0.06 -16.07 12.82
C THR A 189 0.00 -14.76 13.58
N ILE A 190 1.14 -14.07 13.68
CA ILE A 190 1.23 -12.70 14.19
C ILE A 190 1.06 -11.74 13.03
N TYR A 191 0.24 -10.71 13.23
CA TYR A 191 0.21 -9.54 12.36
C TYR A 191 0.79 -8.34 13.09
N VAL A 192 1.71 -7.64 12.45
CA VAL A 192 2.39 -6.45 12.97
C VAL A 192 1.96 -5.24 12.15
N GLY A 193 1.39 -4.23 12.80
CA GLY A 193 0.93 -3.00 12.14
C GLY A 193 0.98 -1.79 13.07
N ASN A 194 0.71 -0.60 12.53
CA ASN A 194 0.80 0.66 13.27
C ASN A 194 -0.54 1.41 13.39
N ASP A 195 -1.60 0.87 12.83
CA ASP A 195 -2.94 1.49 12.82
C ASP A 195 -3.96 0.60 13.54
N MET A 196 -4.56 1.14 14.62
CA MET A 196 -5.50 0.38 15.45
C MET A 196 -6.74 -0.10 14.71
N HIS A 197 -7.24 0.68 13.74
CA HIS A 197 -8.42 0.31 12.97
C HIS A 197 -8.05 -0.60 11.79
N ARG A 198 -7.13 -0.15 10.93
CA ARG A 198 -6.81 -0.88 9.70
C ARG A 198 -6.08 -2.19 9.97
N ASP A 199 -5.07 -2.13 10.85
CA ASP A 199 -4.18 -3.26 11.10
C ASP A 199 -4.69 -4.16 12.24
N ILE A 200 -4.82 -3.59 13.44
CA ILE A 200 -5.09 -4.38 14.64
C ILE A 200 -6.51 -4.93 14.63
N TYR A 201 -7.50 -4.08 14.40
CA TYR A 201 -8.89 -4.53 14.30
C TYR A 201 -9.08 -5.48 13.12
N GLY A 202 -8.55 -5.14 11.93
CA GLY A 202 -8.68 -5.98 10.73
C GLY A 202 -8.04 -7.38 10.88
N ALA A 203 -6.84 -7.47 11.45
CA ALA A 203 -6.17 -8.74 11.71
C ALA A 203 -6.89 -9.59 12.77
N ARG A 204 -7.44 -8.96 13.83
CA ARG A 204 -8.26 -9.64 14.83
C ARG A 204 -9.55 -10.22 14.25
N GLU A 205 -10.23 -9.50 13.37
CA GLU A 205 -11.41 -10.01 12.65
C GLU A 205 -11.06 -11.21 11.74
N ALA A 206 -9.81 -11.33 11.32
CA ALA A 206 -9.30 -12.50 10.61
C ALA A 206 -8.84 -13.64 11.57
N GLY A 207 -8.83 -13.41 12.90
CA GLY A 207 -8.45 -14.40 13.92
C GLY A 207 -6.94 -14.43 14.22
N MET A 208 -6.16 -13.46 13.71
CA MET A 208 -4.72 -13.40 13.94
C MET A 208 -4.37 -12.80 15.32
N LYS A 209 -3.16 -13.10 15.78
CA LYS A 209 -2.53 -12.39 16.91
C LYS A 209 -1.96 -11.07 16.42
N THR A 210 -2.02 -10.05 17.27
CA THR A 210 -1.70 -8.68 16.87
C THR A 210 -0.59 -8.05 17.69
N VAL A 211 0.32 -7.38 16.99
CA VAL A 211 1.37 -6.56 17.56
C VAL A 211 1.23 -5.15 17.00
N MET A 212 0.95 -4.19 17.86
CA MET A 212 0.93 -2.78 17.53
C MET A 212 2.33 -2.21 17.61
N PHE A 213 2.85 -1.71 16.49
CA PHE A 213 4.05 -0.87 16.49
C PHE A 213 3.66 0.58 16.73
N ASP A 214 4.01 1.13 17.89
CA ASP A 214 3.72 2.52 18.25
C ASP A 214 4.66 3.48 17.55
N SER A 215 4.41 3.70 16.26
CA SER A 215 5.14 4.65 15.43
C SER A 215 4.52 6.04 15.48
N ASN A 216 5.13 6.99 14.78
CA ASN A 216 4.61 8.35 14.59
C ASN A 216 3.48 8.46 13.55
N GLN A 217 2.96 7.34 13.04
CA GLN A 217 1.93 7.27 12.01
C GLN A 217 0.79 6.35 12.43
N GLY A 218 -0.34 6.41 11.72
CA GLY A 218 -1.52 5.59 11.96
C GLY A 218 -2.41 6.06 13.10
N THR A 219 -3.59 5.48 13.16
CA THR A 219 -4.59 5.70 14.21
C THR A 219 -4.19 4.93 15.47
N LYS A 220 -4.16 5.59 16.63
CA LYS A 220 -3.68 4.99 17.89
C LYS A 220 -4.76 4.36 18.73
N GLU A 221 -6.02 4.66 18.44
CA GLU A 221 -7.16 4.17 19.20
C GLU A 221 -8.26 3.68 18.26
N HIS A 222 -8.93 2.59 18.65
CA HIS A 222 -10.16 2.13 18.03
C HIS A 222 -11.04 1.49 19.11
N LEU A 223 -12.27 1.97 19.24
CA LEU A 223 -13.17 1.59 20.33
C LEU A 223 -13.38 0.05 20.39
N GLY A 224 -13.11 -0.51 21.56
CA GLY A 224 -13.27 -1.96 21.81
C GLY A 224 -12.15 -2.84 21.25
N CYS A 225 -11.10 -2.25 20.67
CA CYS A 225 -9.96 -3.00 20.14
C CYS A 225 -8.72 -2.77 20.99
N VAL A 226 -8.05 -3.85 21.39
CA VAL A 226 -6.79 -3.84 22.13
C VAL A 226 -5.84 -4.83 21.45
N PRO A 227 -4.60 -4.47 21.12
CA PRO A 227 -3.62 -5.40 20.56
C PRO A 227 -3.19 -6.43 21.60
N ASP A 228 -2.73 -7.62 21.17
CA ASP A 228 -2.16 -8.60 22.08
C ASP A 228 -0.83 -8.10 22.66
N TYR A 229 -0.04 -7.37 21.87
CA TYR A 229 1.21 -6.73 22.28
C TYR A 229 1.35 -5.33 21.66
N THR A 230 2.07 -4.45 22.35
CA THR A 230 2.50 -3.16 21.83
C THR A 230 4.01 -3.05 21.94
N ILE A 231 4.68 -2.63 20.87
CA ILE A 231 6.13 -2.46 20.80
C ILE A 231 6.48 -1.05 20.33
N THR A 232 7.63 -0.54 20.77
CA THR A 232 8.23 0.70 20.31
C THR A 232 9.53 0.48 19.53
N ASP A 233 10.09 -0.73 19.64
CA ASP A 233 11.30 -1.17 18.94
C ASP A 233 11.03 -2.53 18.28
N HIS A 234 11.37 -2.67 17.01
CA HIS A 234 11.18 -3.93 16.28
C HIS A 234 11.91 -5.12 16.90
N ARG A 235 13.00 -4.92 17.65
CA ARG A 235 13.74 -5.99 18.34
C ARG A 235 12.88 -6.72 19.38
N GLU A 236 11.87 -6.06 19.93
CA GLU A 236 10.91 -6.69 20.85
C GLU A 236 10.13 -7.85 20.20
N LEU A 237 9.94 -7.81 18.85
CA LEU A 237 9.32 -8.90 18.10
C LEU A 237 10.05 -10.23 18.24
N LEU A 238 11.37 -10.23 18.38
CA LEU A 238 12.15 -11.45 18.55
C LEU A 238 11.73 -12.19 19.81
N HIS A 239 11.53 -11.49 20.92
CA HIS A 239 11.06 -12.08 22.18
C HIS A 239 9.61 -12.58 22.07
N ILE A 240 8.72 -11.80 21.42
CA ILE A 240 7.32 -12.18 21.21
C ILE A 240 7.24 -13.44 20.35
N ALA A 241 8.10 -13.57 19.35
CA ALA A 241 8.19 -14.73 18.47
C ALA A 241 8.93 -15.92 19.10
N GLY A 242 9.50 -15.78 20.30
CA GLY A 242 10.21 -16.85 21.00
C GLY A 242 11.65 -17.09 20.51
N GLN A 243 12.33 -16.02 20.06
CA GLN A 243 13.72 -16.01 19.61
C GLN A 243 14.63 -15.19 20.53
#